data_7d62760e45081c06ba2381a79b53888a
#
_entry.id   7d62760e45081c06ba2381a79b53888a
#
_cell.length_a   1.000
_cell.length_b   1.000
_cell.length_c   1.000
_cell.angle_alpha   90.00
_cell.angle_beta   90.00
_cell.angle_gamma   90.00
#
_symmetry.space_group_name_H-M   'P 1'
#
loop_
_entity.id
_entity.type
_entity.pdbx_description
1 polymer ?
#
loop_
_entity_poly.entity_id
_entity_poly.type
_entity_poly.pdbx_seq_one_letter_code
_entity_poly.pdbx_strand_id
1 'polypeptide(L)'
;VQCFAPDPAPITNAFTERNGPDGSVLVFFGPNRELLDSTNPASVQSALRAFMPGVEVTDLVSHDWNGDPYSLGTWCTYRPGQMTRFFPANRAQEGRLFFASSDTATGWRGFIDGAIERGLRVAVEADRFLERDI
;
A
#
# COMPACT_ATOMS: atom_id res chain seq x y z
N VAL A 1 -5.87 19.06 1.94
CA VAL A 1 -5.23 18.79 3.23
C VAL A 1 -4.38 17.55 3.07
N GLN A 2 -3.23 17.51 3.70
CA GLN A 2 -2.38 16.33 3.84
C GLN A 2 -1.88 16.29 5.28
N CYS A 3 -2.09 15.17 5.96
CA CYS A 3 -1.74 14.98 7.36
C CYS A 3 -0.94 13.70 7.53
N PHE A 4 0.04 13.76 8.44
CA PHE A 4 0.82 12.60 8.87
C PHE A 4 0.87 12.57 10.39
N ALA A 5 0.74 11.40 10.97
CA ALA A 5 0.96 11.18 12.38
C ALA A 5 2.01 10.10 12.61
N PRO A 6 2.83 10.19 13.67
CA PRO A 6 3.75 9.15 14.02
C PRO A 6 3.01 7.88 14.50
N ASP A 7 3.59 6.72 14.25
CA ASP A 7 3.11 5.47 14.83
C ASP A 7 3.45 5.41 16.34
N PRO A 8 2.54 4.95 17.21
CA PRO A 8 1.22 4.41 16.92
C PRO A 8 0.11 5.48 16.88
N ALA A 9 -0.53 5.62 15.74
CA ALA A 9 -1.71 6.47 15.61
C ALA A 9 -2.84 5.70 14.91
N PRO A 10 -4.13 5.98 15.24
CA PRO A 10 -5.26 5.34 14.57
C PRO A 10 -5.26 5.56 13.06
N ILE A 11 -4.91 6.78 12.65
CA ILE A 11 -4.71 7.16 11.24
C ILE A 11 -3.31 7.74 11.14
N THR A 12 -2.46 7.15 10.30
CA THR A 12 -1.08 7.61 10.12
C THR A 12 -0.93 8.55 8.94
N ASN A 13 -1.79 8.44 7.95
CA ASN A 13 -1.78 9.29 6.77
C ASN A 13 -3.22 9.57 6.32
N ALA A 14 -3.53 10.83 6.06
CA ALA A 14 -4.78 11.25 5.46
C ALA A 14 -4.54 12.38 4.47
N PHE A 15 -5.23 12.37 3.33
CA PHE A 15 -5.16 13.42 2.33
C PHE A 15 -6.51 13.63 1.63
N THR A 16 -6.70 14.84 1.10
CA THR A 16 -7.87 15.16 0.29
C THR A 16 -7.66 14.64 -1.13
N GLU A 17 -8.52 13.73 -1.54
CA GLU A 17 -8.58 13.27 -2.93
C GLU A 17 -9.35 14.24 -3.81
N ARG A 18 -10.48 14.74 -3.31
CA ARG A 18 -11.34 15.65 -4.06
C ARG A 18 -12.08 16.62 -3.13
N ASN A 19 -12.22 17.85 -3.56
CA ASN A 19 -13.10 18.85 -2.97
C ASN A 19 -14.31 19.09 -3.89
N GLY A 20 -15.48 19.26 -3.28
CA GLY A 20 -16.74 19.59 -3.96
C GLY A 20 -17.56 20.61 -3.14
N PRO A 21 -18.65 21.14 -3.73
CA PRO A 21 -19.52 22.10 -3.05
C PRO A 21 -20.19 21.50 -1.79
N ASP A 22 -20.44 20.20 -1.79
CA ASP A 22 -21.15 19.49 -0.71
C ASP A 22 -20.20 18.81 0.29
N GLY A 23 -18.87 18.97 0.12
CA GLY A 23 -17.88 18.38 1.00
C GLY A 23 -16.62 17.90 0.29
N SER A 24 -15.78 17.17 1.01
CA SER A 24 -14.51 16.66 0.51
C SER A 24 -14.44 15.14 0.67
N VAL A 25 -13.82 14.48 -0.30
CA VAL A 25 -13.43 13.08 -0.19
C VAL A 25 -12.03 13.01 0.39
N LEU A 26 -11.91 12.36 1.53
CA LEU A 26 -10.63 12.10 2.21
C LEU A 26 -10.27 10.62 2.04
N VAL A 27 -9.02 10.36 1.69
CA VAL A 27 -8.41 9.04 1.77
C VAL A 27 -7.54 8.98 2.99
N PHE A 28 -7.61 7.91 3.75
CA PHE A 28 -6.77 7.72 4.93
C PHE A 28 -6.30 6.28 5.07
N PHE A 29 -5.20 6.11 5.79
CA PHE A 29 -4.61 4.81 6.10
C PHE A 29 -4.43 4.67 7.61
N GLY A 30 -4.93 3.55 8.15
CA GLY A 30 -4.75 3.16 9.54
C GLY A 30 -4.04 1.81 9.62
N PRO A 31 -2.83 1.76 10.17
CA PRO A 31 -2.00 0.55 10.15
C PRO A 31 -2.43 -0.47 11.21
N ASN A 32 -3.18 -0.05 12.23
CA ASN A 32 -3.51 -0.90 13.35
C ASN A 32 -5.03 -0.99 13.59
N ARG A 33 -5.58 -2.18 13.37
CA ARG A 33 -7.00 -2.50 13.59
C ARG A 33 -7.44 -2.39 15.06
N GLU A 34 -6.51 -2.53 16.01
CA GLU A 34 -6.81 -2.38 17.43
C GLU A 34 -7.06 -0.91 17.81
N LEU A 35 -6.48 0.03 17.04
CA LEU A 35 -6.60 1.46 17.28
C LEU A 35 -7.73 2.12 16.47
N LEU A 36 -8.17 1.50 15.39
CA LEU A 36 -9.18 2.06 14.49
C LEU A 36 -10.13 0.97 13.99
N ASP A 37 -11.40 1.09 14.37
CA ASP A 37 -12.47 0.40 13.66
C ASP A 37 -12.83 1.22 12.41
N SER A 38 -12.25 0.82 11.28
CA SER A 38 -12.43 1.52 10.00
C SER A 38 -13.82 1.31 9.39
N THR A 39 -14.66 0.45 9.96
CA THR A 39 -16.03 0.22 9.54
C THR A 39 -17.03 1.08 10.31
N ASN A 40 -16.60 1.69 11.40
CA ASN A 40 -17.42 2.52 12.27
C ASN A 40 -17.17 4.02 12.01
N PRO A 41 -18.16 4.76 11.44
CA PRO A 41 -18.00 6.20 11.17
C PRO A 41 -17.63 7.04 12.40
N ALA A 42 -18.14 6.71 13.58
CA ALA A 42 -17.83 7.45 14.81
C ALA A 42 -16.37 7.23 15.24
N SER A 43 -15.83 6.02 15.09
CA SER A 43 -14.42 5.71 15.34
C SER A 43 -13.52 6.50 14.39
N VAL A 44 -13.83 6.47 13.10
CA VAL A 44 -13.09 7.20 12.06
C VAL A 44 -13.16 8.71 12.28
N GLN A 45 -14.35 9.25 12.58
CA GLN A 45 -14.52 10.66 12.87
C GLN A 45 -13.70 11.12 14.09
N SER A 46 -13.69 10.31 15.15
CA SER A 46 -12.89 10.61 16.34
C SER A 46 -11.39 10.66 16.02
N ALA A 47 -10.90 9.70 15.23
CA ALA A 47 -9.51 9.65 14.80
C ALA A 47 -9.13 10.83 13.87
N LEU A 48 -9.99 11.19 12.91
CA LEU A 48 -9.77 12.32 12.01
C LEU A 48 -9.79 13.67 12.73
N ARG A 49 -10.55 13.82 13.80
CA ARG A 49 -10.60 15.07 14.60
C ARG A 49 -9.29 15.43 15.28
N ALA A 50 -8.38 14.48 15.44
CA ALA A 50 -7.02 14.76 15.88
C ALA A 50 -6.24 15.67 14.91
N PHE A 51 -6.57 15.59 13.60
CA PHE A 51 -5.97 16.43 12.55
C PHE A 51 -6.86 17.60 12.14
N MET A 52 -8.16 17.38 12.17
CA MET A 52 -9.19 18.32 11.69
C MET A 52 -10.33 18.39 12.71
N PRO A 53 -10.23 19.25 13.72
CA PRO A 53 -11.20 19.30 14.83
C PRO A 53 -12.66 19.51 14.41
N GLY A 54 -12.90 20.17 13.29
CA GLY A 54 -14.24 20.44 12.75
C GLY A 54 -14.75 19.42 11.73
N VAL A 55 -14.04 18.29 11.51
CA VAL A 55 -14.47 17.31 10.51
C VAL A 55 -15.76 16.60 10.95
N GLU A 56 -16.66 16.41 10.00
CA GLU A 56 -17.85 15.59 10.12
C GLU A 56 -17.83 14.52 9.02
N VAL A 57 -17.91 13.26 9.43
CA VAL A 57 -17.96 12.13 8.51
C VAL A 57 -19.40 11.83 8.15
N THR A 58 -19.79 12.12 6.93
CA THR A 58 -21.14 11.92 6.42
C THR A 58 -21.31 10.55 5.75
N ASP A 59 -20.24 10.00 5.19
CA ASP A 59 -20.22 8.69 4.57
C ASP A 59 -18.84 8.05 4.72
N LEU A 60 -18.79 6.71 4.73
CA LEU A 60 -17.56 5.94 4.95
C LEU A 60 -17.54 4.69 4.10
N VAL A 61 -16.46 4.55 3.33
CA VAL A 61 -16.11 3.30 2.64
C VAL A 61 -14.75 2.86 3.11
N SER A 62 -14.64 1.61 3.54
CA SER A 62 -13.38 1.05 4.02
C SER A 62 -13.14 -0.36 3.50
N HIS A 63 -11.86 -0.74 3.42
CA HIS A 63 -11.45 -2.11 3.12
C HIS A 63 -10.27 -2.51 4.01
N ASP A 64 -10.34 -3.70 4.58
CA ASP A 64 -9.28 -4.28 5.40
C ASP A 64 -8.33 -5.14 4.54
N TRP A 65 -7.37 -4.48 3.94
CA TRP A 65 -6.34 -5.14 3.11
C TRP A 65 -5.49 -6.17 3.88
N ASN A 66 -5.31 -5.99 5.19
CA ASN A 66 -4.55 -6.94 6.01
C ASN A 66 -5.32 -8.23 6.26
N GLY A 67 -6.66 -8.15 6.35
CA GLY A 67 -7.54 -9.31 6.50
C GLY A 67 -7.97 -9.93 5.18
N ASP A 68 -7.70 -9.30 4.06
CA ASP A 68 -8.02 -9.81 2.73
C ASP A 68 -7.08 -10.99 2.39
N PRO A 69 -7.63 -12.21 2.15
CA PRO A 69 -6.82 -13.41 1.95
C PRO A 69 -5.97 -13.40 0.68
N TYR A 70 -6.27 -12.52 -0.27
CA TYR A 70 -5.54 -12.39 -1.52
C TYR A 70 -4.49 -11.27 -1.50
N SER A 71 -4.59 -10.34 -0.55
CA SER A 71 -3.70 -9.19 -0.42
C SER A 71 -2.76 -9.30 0.76
N LEU A 72 -3.28 -9.60 1.96
CA LEU A 72 -2.55 -9.72 3.23
C LEU A 72 -1.72 -8.47 3.58
N GLY A 73 -2.11 -7.33 3.07
CA GLY A 73 -1.44 -6.05 3.26
C GLY A 73 -1.65 -5.07 2.11
N THR A 74 -1.04 -3.90 2.22
CA THR A 74 -1.07 -2.85 1.19
C THR A 74 0.27 -2.72 0.49
N TRP A 75 1.22 -2.01 1.09
CA TRP A 75 2.55 -1.81 0.54
C TRP A 75 3.57 -2.73 1.20
N CYS A 76 4.55 -3.18 0.41
CA CYS A 76 5.71 -3.86 0.94
C CYS A 76 6.62 -2.85 1.65
N THR A 77 6.60 -2.86 2.97
CA THR A 77 7.47 -2.03 3.82
C THR A 77 8.55 -2.88 4.48
N TYR A 78 9.78 -2.37 4.48
CA TYR A 78 10.91 -3.05 5.11
C TYR A 78 11.38 -2.30 6.35
N ARG A 79 11.65 -3.03 7.41
CA ARG A 79 12.38 -2.50 8.58
C ARG A 79 13.85 -2.27 8.23
N PRO A 80 14.59 -1.45 8.99
CA PRO A 80 16.02 -1.29 8.80
C PRO A 80 16.77 -2.61 8.65
N GLY A 81 17.61 -2.75 7.63
CA GLY A 81 18.37 -3.95 7.30
C GLY A 81 17.60 -5.06 6.55
N GLN A 82 16.29 -5.06 6.55
CA GLN A 82 15.50 -6.11 5.86
C GLN A 82 15.59 -6.00 4.34
N MET A 83 15.59 -4.80 3.80
CA MET A 83 15.68 -4.61 2.36
C MET A 83 16.97 -5.21 1.79
N THR A 84 18.11 -4.93 2.41
CA THR A 84 19.40 -5.48 1.99
C THR A 84 19.42 -7.00 2.05
N ARG A 85 18.73 -7.57 3.03
CA ARG A 85 18.72 -9.03 3.27
C ARG A 85 17.73 -9.76 2.37
N PHE A 86 16.50 -9.25 2.22
CA PHE A 86 15.41 -10.00 1.62
C PHE A 86 15.08 -9.58 0.19
N PHE A 87 15.36 -8.34 -0.19
CA PHE A 87 14.99 -7.84 -1.51
C PHE A 87 15.60 -8.65 -2.68
N PRO A 88 16.86 -9.12 -2.63
CA PRO A 88 17.39 -9.99 -3.68
C PRO A 88 16.63 -11.31 -3.80
N ALA A 89 16.26 -11.93 -2.67
CA ALA A 89 15.51 -13.18 -2.66
C ALA A 89 14.08 -12.99 -3.21
N ASN A 90 13.41 -11.91 -2.86
CA ASN A 90 12.06 -11.62 -3.35
C ASN A 90 12.00 -11.38 -4.87
N ARG A 91 13.12 -11.19 -5.53
CA ARG A 91 13.24 -11.00 -6.99
C ARG A 91 13.76 -12.23 -7.71
N ALA A 92 14.29 -13.19 -6.96
CA ALA A 92 14.90 -14.36 -7.54
C ALA A 92 13.85 -15.24 -8.24
N GLN A 93 14.20 -15.77 -9.38
CA GLN A 93 13.45 -16.82 -10.06
C GLN A 93 13.50 -18.09 -9.24
N GLU A 94 12.38 -18.81 -9.15
CA GLU A 94 12.29 -20.13 -8.53
C GLU A 94 11.85 -21.18 -9.56
N GLY A 95 12.78 -21.93 -10.09
CA GLY A 95 12.51 -22.89 -11.14
C GLY A 95 11.90 -22.19 -12.37
N ARG A 96 10.65 -22.47 -12.70
CA ARG A 96 9.89 -21.84 -13.80
C ARG A 96 9.00 -20.68 -13.35
N LEU A 97 9.09 -20.27 -12.09
CA LEU A 97 8.30 -19.16 -11.54
C LEU A 97 9.10 -17.86 -11.59
N PHE A 98 8.47 -16.83 -12.11
CA PHE A 98 9.00 -15.48 -12.19
C PHE A 98 8.08 -14.52 -11.43
N PHE A 99 8.66 -13.60 -10.67
CA PHE A 99 7.91 -12.68 -9.82
C PHE A 99 7.96 -11.25 -10.39
N ALA A 100 6.79 -10.72 -10.74
CA ALA A 100 6.63 -9.39 -11.28
C ALA A 100 5.60 -8.61 -10.46
N SER A 101 6.07 -7.67 -9.64
CA SER A 101 5.21 -6.72 -8.96
C SER A 101 5.98 -5.41 -8.72
N SER A 102 5.26 -4.35 -8.43
CA SER A 102 5.86 -3.07 -8.05
C SER A 102 6.78 -3.20 -6.83
N ASP A 103 6.50 -4.13 -5.92
CA ASP A 103 7.30 -4.34 -4.72
C ASP A 103 8.69 -4.90 -5.00
N THR A 104 8.86 -5.55 -6.17
CA THR A 104 10.13 -6.10 -6.62
C THR A 104 10.86 -5.21 -7.63
N ALA A 105 10.33 -4.03 -7.94
CA ALA A 105 10.97 -3.04 -8.81
C ALA A 105 12.22 -2.41 -8.17
N THR A 106 13.13 -1.91 -8.98
CA THR A 106 14.34 -1.21 -8.54
C THR A 106 14.08 0.29 -8.36
N GLY A 107 13.41 0.91 -9.34
CA GLY A 107 12.91 2.26 -9.25
C GLY A 107 11.41 2.27 -8.91
N TRP A 108 10.89 3.36 -8.39
CA TRP A 108 9.46 3.60 -8.12
C TRP A 108 8.72 2.41 -7.50
N ARG A 109 9.37 1.72 -6.57
CA ARG A 109 8.81 0.55 -5.89
C ARG A 109 7.51 0.91 -5.17
N GLY A 110 6.48 0.05 -5.32
CA GLY A 110 5.14 0.28 -4.77
C GLY A 110 4.26 1.19 -5.63
N PHE A 111 4.75 1.64 -6.79
CA PHE A 111 4.02 2.49 -7.72
C PHE A 111 3.77 1.79 -9.06
N ILE A 112 2.87 2.34 -9.87
CA ILE A 112 2.53 1.81 -11.20
C ILE A 112 3.76 1.73 -12.11
N ASP A 113 4.60 2.76 -12.11
CA ASP A 113 5.85 2.78 -12.89
C ASP A 113 6.79 1.62 -12.52
N GLY A 114 6.88 1.29 -11.23
CA GLY A 114 7.64 0.14 -10.77
C GLY A 114 7.04 -1.18 -11.23
N ALA A 115 5.71 -1.30 -11.28
CA ALA A 115 5.05 -2.49 -11.81
C ALA A 115 5.34 -2.68 -13.30
N ILE A 116 5.31 -1.61 -14.09
CA ILE A 116 5.68 -1.61 -15.51
C ILE A 116 7.15 -2.00 -15.69
N GLU A 117 8.06 -1.35 -14.95
CA GLU A 117 9.51 -1.67 -14.98
C GLU A 117 9.74 -3.16 -14.74
N ARG A 118 9.16 -3.70 -13.67
CA ARG A 118 9.39 -5.10 -13.30
C ARG A 118 8.74 -6.07 -14.28
N GLY A 119 7.55 -5.76 -14.77
CA GLY A 119 6.86 -6.55 -15.79
C GLY A 119 7.69 -6.70 -17.06
N LEU A 120 8.22 -5.61 -17.58
CA LEU A 120 9.09 -5.63 -18.78
C LEU A 120 10.37 -6.44 -18.56
N ARG A 121 11.01 -6.30 -17.40
CA ARG A 121 12.19 -7.09 -17.05
C ARG A 121 11.91 -8.58 -16.98
N VAL A 122 10.83 -8.96 -16.30
CA VAL A 122 10.45 -10.36 -16.14
C VAL A 122 10.09 -10.99 -17.47
N ALA A 123 9.44 -10.27 -18.38
CA ALA A 123 9.17 -10.75 -19.72
C ALA A 123 10.46 -11.16 -20.46
N VAL A 124 11.50 -10.31 -20.40
CA VAL A 124 12.82 -10.60 -20.99
C VAL A 124 13.54 -11.75 -20.26
N GLU A 125 13.42 -11.81 -18.92
CA GLU A 125 14.01 -12.89 -18.11
C GLU A 125 13.39 -14.24 -18.48
N ALA A 126 12.05 -14.28 -18.66
CA ALA A 126 11.31 -15.48 -19.02
C ALA A 126 11.62 -15.94 -20.46
N ASP A 127 11.70 -15.00 -21.42
CA ASP A 127 12.04 -15.28 -22.80
C ASP A 127 13.43 -15.94 -22.90
N ARG A 128 14.43 -15.36 -22.27
CA ARG A 128 15.79 -15.93 -22.19
C ARG A 128 15.85 -17.29 -21.50
N PHE A 129 14.97 -17.53 -20.55
CA PHE A 129 14.88 -18.83 -19.89
C PHE A 129 14.37 -19.89 -20.86
N LEU A 130 13.32 -19.59 -21.61
CA LEU A 130 12.75 -20.49 -22.61
C LEU A 130 13.73 -20.81 -23.75
N GLU A 131 14.56 -19.85 -24.17
CA GLU A 131 15.58 -20.07 -25.19
C GLU A 131 16.69 -21.04 -24.75
N ARG A 132 16.94 -21.19 -23.44
CA ARG A 132 17.97 -22.10 -22.91
C ARG A 132 17.50 -23.52 -22.71
N ASP A 133 16.19 -23.72 -22.65
CA ASP A 133 15.56 -25.04 -22.47
C ASP A 133 15.20 -25.72 -23.81
N ILE A 134 15.58 -25.11 -24.93
CA ILE A 134 15.49 -25.66 -26.31
C ILE A 134 16.87 -26.06 -26.76
#